data_200f22411a4b23ad31386842a574a611
#
_entry.id   200f22411a4b23ad31386842a574a611
#
_cell.length_a   1.000
_cell.length_b   1.000
_cell.length_c   1.000
_cell.angle_alpha   90.00
_cell.angle_beta   90.00
_cell.angle_gamma   90.00
#
_symmetry.space_group_name_H-M   'P 1'
#
loop_
_entity.id
_entity.type
_entity.pdbx_description
1 polymer ?
#
loop_
_entity_poly.entity_id
_entity_poly.type
_entity_poly.pdbx_seq_one_letter_code
_entity_poly.pdbx_strand_id
1 'polypeptide(L)'
;GMFILPPFASAGNKSFYSGRVEALKANMGFIARSTEEYILFADCNNIVNIDIDELMDYHTDKAADITIVYKHGKCPRLQNNMAFSFDDDSRVRMVAMSPASDTIVDYSMNIILMKKSLLQRLVNDAVSMNHESFERDIIQSNVEKLRIYGFEAKGFSLTVDSMQSYFDANMQLLDPDNCK
;
A
#
# COMPACT_ATOMS: atom_id res chain seq x y z
N GLY A 1 -14.90 5.82 -13.99
CA GLY A 1 -15.36 6.91 -13.13
C GLY A 1 -14.93 6.72 -11.69
N MET A 2 -14.96 7.76 -10.87
CA MET A 2 -14.62 7.70 -9.45
C MET A 2 -15.86 7.28 -8.64
N PHE A 3 -15.66 6.36 -7.70
CA PHE A 3 -16.71 5.91 -6.78
C PHE A 3 -16.25 6.16 -5.34
N ILE A 4 -17.13 6.73 -4.52
CA ILE A 4 -16.90 6.89 -3.08
C ILE A 4 -17.66 5.76 -2.39
N LEU A 5 -16.95 4.95 -1.61
CA LEU A 5 -17.48 3.80 -0.90
C LEU A 5 -17.44 4.08 0.61
N PRO A 6 -18.46 4.77 1.15
CA PRO A 6 -18.52 5.09 2.58
C PRO A 6 -18.78 3.81 3.41
N PRO A 7 -18.40 3.80 4.70
CA PRO A 7 -18.79 2.73 5.59
C PRO A 7 -20.31 2.66 5.71
N PHE A 8 -20.88 1.48 5.53
CA PHE A 8 -22.30 1.26 5.77
C PHE A 8 -22.57 1.18 7.27
N ALA A 9 -23.24 2.20 7.81
CA ALA A 9 -23.78 2.12 9.16
C ALA A 9 -24.98 1.17 9.16
N SER A 10 -24.81 -0.05 9.66
CA SER A 10 -25.91 -0.95 9.99
C SER A 10 -26.35 -0.72 11.44
N ALA A 11 -27.57 -1.13 11.79
CA ALA A 11 -28.14 -0.91 13.12
C ALA A 11 -27.29 -1.47 14.30
N GLY A 12 -26.32 -2.34 14.03
CA GLY A 12 -25.37 -2.87 14.99
C GLY A 12 -23.94 -2.34 14.89
N ASN A 13 -23.62 -1.58 13.84
CA ASN A 13 -22.26 -1.07 13.62
C ASN A 13 -22.29 0.45 13.39
N LYS A 14 -22.03 1.21 14.45
CA LYS A 14 -22.07 2.68 14.45
C LYS A 14 -20.70 3.30 14.16
N SER A 15 -19.68 2.51 13.84
CA SER A 15 -18.30 2.99 13.79
C SER A 15 -17.75 3.03 12.37
N PHE A 16 -16.78 3.88 12.19
CA PHE A 16 -15.85 3.87 11.06
C PHE A 16 -15.13 2.50 10.99
N TYR A 17 -14.60 2.16 9.84
CA TYR A 17 -13.77 0.96 9.71
C TYR A 17 -12.64 0.97 10.73
N SER A 18 -12.43 -0.14 11.43
CA SER A 18 -11.34 -0.30 12.40
C SER A 18 -9.97 -0.44 11.71
N GLY A 19 -9.98 -0.83 10.43
CA GLY A 19 -8.77 -1.02 9.65
C GLY A 19 -9.03 -1.31 8.18
N ARG A 20 -7.95 -1.47 7.43
CA ARG A 20 -7.99 -1.71 5.98
C ARG A 20 -8.66 -3.04 5.62
N VAL A 21 -8.46 -4.09 6.41
CA VAL A 21 -9.09 -5.41 6.19
C VAL A 21 -10.61 -5.33 6.26
N GLU A 22 -11.14 -4.62 7.27
CA GLU A 22 -12.59 -4.43 7.42
C GLU A 22 -13.16 -3.60 6.26
N ALA A 23 -12.48 -2.53 5.87
CA ALA A 23 -12.88 -1.71 4.73
C ALA A 23 -12.91 -2.51 3.41
N LEU A 24 -11.90 -3.35 3.17
CA LEU A 24 -11.84 -4.22 2.00
C LEU A 24 -12.94 -5.28 2.03
N LYS A 25 -13.18 -5.90 3.19
CA LYS A 25 -14.27 -6.87 3.37
C LYS A 25 -15.63 -6.25 3.04
N ALA A 26 -15.92 -5.08 3.59
CA ALA A 26 -17.19 -4.39 3.38
C ALA A 26 -17.43 -4.04 1.90
N ASN A 27 -16.36 -3.75 1.17
CA ASN A 27 -16.42 -3.36 -0.24
C ASN A 27 -16.07 -4.49 -1.22
N MET A 28 -15.87 -5.73 -0.74
CA MET A 28 -15.49 -6.87 -1.57
C MET A 28 -16.48 -7.16 -2.68
N GLY A 29 -17.78 -6.96 -2.43
CA GLY A 29 -18.82 -7.13 -3.46
C GLY A 29 -18.71 -6.12 -4.62
N PHE A 30 -18.21 -4.91 -4.36
CA PHE A 30 -17.92 -3.93 -5.41
C PHE A 30 -16.67 -4.33 -6.20
N ILE A 31 -15.61 -4.70 -5.49
CA ILE A 31 -14.35 -5.17 -6.09
C ILE A 31 -14.58 -6.40 -6.97
N ALA A 32 -15.40 -7.36 -6.50
CA ALA A 32 -15.67 -8.60 -7.23
C ALA A 32 -16.40 -8.37 -8.56
N ARG A 33 -17.23 -7.33 -8.66
CA ARG A 33 -17.94 -6.98 -9.89
C ARG A 33 -17.07 -6.28 -10.94
N SER A 34 -15.91 -5.77 -10.56
CA SER A 34 -14.96 -5.21 -11.54
C SER A 34 -14.51 -6.29 -12.53
N THR A 35 -14.29 -5.91 -13.77
CA THR A 35 -13.73 -6.78 -14.82
C THR A 35 -12.21 -6.83 -14.81
N GLU A 36 -11.59 -5.90 -14.07
CA GLU A 36 -10.13 -5.76 -14.02
C GLU A 36 -9.45 -6.94 -13.30
N GLU A 37 -8.31 -7.37 -13.83
CA GLU A 37 -7.55 -8.49 -13.27
C GLU A 37 -6.68 -8.05 -12.08
N TYR A 38 -6.14 -6.83 -12.15
CA TYR A 38 -5.23 -6.28 -11.16
C TYR A 38 -5.89 -5.18 -10.34
N ILE A 39 -5.40 -5.00 -9.13
CA ILE A 39 -5.81 -3.92 -8.22
C ILE A 39 -4.55 -3.22 -7.72
N LEU A 40 -4.57 -1.89 -7.82
CA LEU A 40 -3.60 -1.01 -7.21
C LEU A 40 -4.23 -0.32 -6.01
N PHE A 41 -3.63 -0.52 -4.84
CA PHE A 41 -3.96 0.25 -3.64
C PHE A 41 -3.04 1.45 -3.55
N ALA A 42 -3.55 2.56 -3.07
CA ALA A 42 -2.74 3.72 -2.73
C ALA A 42 -3.38 4.45 -1.55
N ASP A 43 -2.56 4.90 -0.60
CA ASP A 43 -3.01 5.80 0.45
C ASP A 43 -3.11 7.22 -0.10
N CYS A 44 -4.15 7.96 0.32
CA CYS A 44 -4.44 9.30 -0.19
C CYS A 44 -3.48 10.39 0.35
N ASN A 45 -2.64 10.07 1.31
CA ASN A 45 -1.65 10.98 1.89
C ASN A 45 -0.25 10.87 1.25
N ASN A 46 -0.09 10.04 0.24
CA ASN A 46 1.14 9.94 -0.54
C ASN A 46 0.99 10.68 -1.87
N ILE A 47 1.96 11.53 -2.15
CA ILE A 47 2.13 12.19 -3.44
C ILE A 47 3.37 11.56 -4.06
N VAL A 48 3.19 10.88 -5.18
CA VAL A 48 4.28 10.17 -5.84
C VAL A 48 4.16 10.32 -7.34
N ASN A 49 5.30 10.59 -7.98
CA ASN A 49 5.41 10.53 -9.43
C ASN A 49 5.95 9.15 -9.81
N ILE A 50 5.07 8.28 -10.27
CA ILE A 50 5.35 6.90 -10.62
C ILE A 50 4.65 6.55 -11.93
N ASP A 51 5.36 5.89 -12.81
CA ASP A 51 4.78 5.31 -14.02
C ASP A 51 4.08 3.99 -13.68
N ILE A 52 2.77 3.96 -13.87
CA ILE A 52 1.95 2.78 -13.57
C ILE A 52 2.21 1.66 -14.56
N ASP A 53 2.52 1.98 -15.82
CA ASP A 53 2.84 0.97 -16.83
C ASP A 53 4.18 0.32 -16.51
N GLU A 54 5.21 1.10 -16.11
CA GLU A 54 6.50 0.56 -15.64
C GLU A 54 6.32 -0.35 -14.40
N LEU A 55 5.48 0.07 -13.45
CA LEU A 55 5.16 -0.75 -12.27
C LEU A 55 4.48 -2.07 -12.66
N MET A 56 3.59 -2.04 -13.64
CA MET A 56 2.88 -3.21 -14.12
C MET A 56 3.81 -4.17 -14.87
N ASP A 57 4.67 -3.63 -15.73
CA ASP A 57 5.68 -4.42 -16.45
C ASP A 57 6.63 -5.09 -15.46
N TYR A 58 7.14 -4.35 -14.48
CA TYR A 58 7.97 -4.91 -13.41
C TYR A 58 7.27 -6.04 -12.66
N HIS A 59 5.99 -5.85 -12.29
CA HIS A 59 5.20 -6.85 -11.59
C HIS A 59 5.09 -8.17 -12.41
N THR A 60 4.86 -8.05 -13.70
CA THR A 60 4.73 -9.19 -14.60
C THR A 60 6.06 -9.89 -14.88
N ASP A 61 7.13 -9.12 -15.10
CA ASP A 61 8.47 -9.64 -15.37
C ASP A 61 9.03 -10.42 -14.17
N LYS A 62 8.80 -9.92 -12.95
CA LYS A 62 9.15 -10.63 -11.71
C LYS A 62 8.21 -11.80 -11.41
N ALA A 63 7.15 -11.98 -12.19
CA ALA A 63 6.06 -12.90 -11.89
C ALA A 63 5.61 -12.77 -10.42
N ALA A 64 5.53 -11.52 -9.93
CA ALA A 64 5.24 -11.21 -8.55
C ALA A 64 3.79 -11.58 -8.19
N ASP A 65 3.58 -11.99 -6.94
CA ASP A 65 2.23 -12.10 -6.38
C ASP A 65 1.77 -10.75 -5.83
N ILE A 66 2.71 -9.99 -5.23
CA ILE A 66 2.51 -8.64 -4.70
C ILE A 66 3.73 -7.79 -5.06
N THR A 67 3.50 -6.58 -5.57
CA THR A 67 4.54 -5.57 -5.71
C THR A 67 4.21 -4.37 -4.82
N ILE A 68 5.18 -3.95 -4.00
CA ILE A 68 5.03 -2.84 -3.07
C ILE A 68 5.99 -1.73 -3.47
N VAL A 69 5.46 -0.55 -3.67
CA VAL A 69 6.28 0.64 -3.92
C VAL A 69 6.92 1.09 -2.62
N TYR A 70 8.23 1.24 -2.63
CA TYR A 70 9.00 1.70 -1.49
C TYR A 70 9.90 2.88 -1.84
N LYS A 71 10.36 3.56 -0.81
CA LYS A 71 11.36 4.63 -0.92
C LYS A 71 12.45 4.43 0.12
N HIS A 72 13.70 4.66 -0.29
CA HIS A 72 14.82 4.75 0.63
C HIS A 72 14.88 6.14 1.24
N GLY A 73 14.85 6.25 2.56
CA GLY A 73 14.94 7.55 3.23
C GLY A 73 14.46 7.54 4.68
N LYS A 74 14.20 8.74 5.19
CA LYS A 74 13.63 8.90 6.54
C LYS A 74 12.22 8.38 6.57
N CYS A 75 11.96 7.44 7.49
CA CYS A 75 10.64 6.87 7.67
C CYS A 75 9.65 7.93 8.17
N PRO A 76 8.50 8.15 7.49
CA PRO A 76 7.45 9.06 7.94
C PRO A 76 6.84 8.61 9.27
N ARG A 77 6.27 9.56 10.03
CA ARG A 77 5.62 9.30 11.33
C ARG A 77 4.20 8.76 11.15
N LEU A 78 4.06 7.67 10.43
CA LEU A 78 2.75 7.02 10.20
C LEU A 78 2.61 5.78 11.08
N GLN A 79 1.38 5.57 11.57
CA GLN A 79 1.01 4.31 12.21
C GLN A 79 0.98 3.19 11.16
N ASN A 80 1.42 1.98 11.55
CA ASN A 80 1.45 0.78 10.70
C ASN A 80 2.32 0.90 9.45
N ASN A 81 3.33 1.80 9.45
CA ASN A 81 4.27 1.86 8.36
C ASN A 81 5.13 0.59 8.32
N MET A 82 5.47 0.15 7.12
CA MET A 82 6.32 -1.03 6.88
C MET A 82 7.70 -0.59 6.41
N ALA A 83 8.74 -1.22 6.92
CA ALA A 83 10.08 -1.15 6.35
C ALA A 83 10.50 -2.54 5.87
N PHE A 84 11.33 -2.57 4.84
CA PHE A 84 11.68 -3.79 4.13
C PHE A 84 13.18 -4.07 4.19
N SER A 85 13.52 -5.37 4.15
CA SER A 85 14.82 -5.83 3.73
C SER A 85 14.63 -6.72 2.50
N PHE A 86 15.45 -6.46 1.49
CA PHE A 86 15.38 -7.14 0.20
C PHE A 86 16.59 -8.08 0.02
N ASP A 87 16.43 -9.05 -0.86
CA ASP A 87 17.58 -9.76 -1.45
C ASP A 87 18.10 -9.04 -2.71
N ASP A 88 19.11 -9.63 -3.34
CA ASP A 88 19.76 -9.07 -4.53
C ASP A 88 18.80 -8.93 -5.73
N ASP A 89 17.68 -9.63 -5.73
CA ASP A 89 16.64 -9.59 -6.76
C ASP A 89 15.46 -8.68 -6.41
N SER A 90 15.58 -7.85 -5.37
CA SER A 90 14.53 -6.96 -4.84
C SER A 90 13.31 -7.70 -4.27
N ARG A 91 13.43 -8.99 -3.96
CA ARG A 91 12.40 -9.73 -3.27
C ARG A 91 12.43 -9.39 -1.78
N VAL A 92 11.26 -9.13 -1.21
CA VAL A 92 11.12 -8.87 0.23
C VAL A 92 11.46 -10.12 1.03
N ARG A 93 12.41 -10.00 1.96
CA ARG A 93 12.83 -11.06 2.89
C ARG A 93 12.33 -10.82 4.30
N MET A 94 12.21 -9.58 4.69
CA MET A 94 11.72 -9.22 6.01
C MET A 94 10.89 -7.95 5.94
N VAL A 95 9.85 -7.90 6.74
CA VAL A 95 9.01 -6.72 6.96
C VAL A 95 9.08 -6.35 8.43
N ALA A 96 9.60 -5.16 8.72
CA ALA A 96 9.57 -4.57 10.04
C ALA A 96 8.37 -3.63 10.15
N MET A 97 7.56 -3.82 11.19
CA MET A 97 6.39 -2.98 11.43
C MET A 97 6.75 -1.77 12.29
N SER A 98 6.20 -0.62 11.92
CA SER A 98 6.33 0.64 12.66
C SER A 98 7.78 0.96 13.05
N PRO A 99 8.71 1.07 12.07
CA PRO A 99 10.10 1.44 12.37
C PRO A 99 10.11 2.79 13.08
N ALA A 100 11.15 3.02 13.87
CA ALA A 100 11.27 4.30 14.57
C ALA A 100 11.28 5.46 13.57
N SER A 101 10.51 6.50 13.86
CA SER A 101 10.46 7.69 13.01
C SER A 101 11.85 8.31 12.86
N ASP A 102 12.09 8.90 11.69
CA ASP A 102 13.36 9.52 11.32
C ASP A 102 14.55 8.54 11.12
N THR A 103 14.33 7.21 11.20
CA THR A 103 15.34 6.23 10.76
C THR A 103 15.40 6.18 9.23
N ILE A 104 16.62 5.99 8.69
CA ILE A 104 16.81 5.79 7.25
C ILE A 104 16.62 4.30 6.96
N VAL A 105 15.56 3.99 6.22
CA VAL A 105 15.16 2.62 5.86
C VAL A 105 14.47 2.62 4.50
N ASP A 106 14.26 1.45 3.96
CA ASP A 106 13.40 1.23 2.79
C ASP A 106 11.96 1.09 3.30
N TYR A 107 11.20 2.18 3.28
CA TYR A 107 9.84 2.21 3.81
C TYR A 107 8.77 2.14 2.72
N SER A 108 7.63 1.58 3.08
CA SER A 108 6.47 1.48 2.19
C SER A 108 5.88 2.85 1.87
N MET A 109 5.58 3.07 0.58
CA MET A 109 4.73 4.18 0.14
C MET A 109 3.23 3.81 0.21
N ASN A 110 2.90 2.63 0.75
CA ASN A 110 1.53 2.10 0.78
C ASN A 110 0.84 2.09 -0.59
N ILE A 111 1.65 1.94 -1.65
CA ILE A 111 1.17 1.67 -3.00
C ILE A 111 1.48 0.19 -3.27
N ILE A 112 0.44 -0.59 -3.49
CA ILE A 112 0.53 -2.06 -3.54
C ILE A 112 -0.25 -2.57 -4.73
N LEU A 113 0.44 -3.29 -5.61
CA LEU A 113 -0.13 -3.92 -6.79
C LEU A 113 -0.25 -5.43 -6.59
N MET A 114 -1.42 -5.99 -6.91
CA MET A 114 -1.65 -7.44 -6.88
C MET A 114 -2.84 -7.84 -7.76
N LYS A 115 -2.95 -9.15 -8.02
CA LYS A 115 -4.16 -9.69 -8.68
C LYS A 115 -5.39 -9.61 -7.78
N LYS A 116 -6.53 -9.25 -8.36
CA LYS A 116 -7.82 -9.20 -7.67
C LYS A 116 -8.17 -10.54 -7.00
N SER A 117 -7.94 -11.65 -7.69
CA SER A 117 -8.20 -12.99 -7.16
C SER A 117 -7.37 -13.31 -5.92
N LEU A 118 -6.10 -12.86 -5.89
CA LEU A 118 -5.24 -13.01 -4.72
C LEU A 118 -5.76 -12.17 -3.55
N LEU A 119 -6.12 -10.90 -3.80
CA LEU A 119 -6.71 -10.05 -2.77
C LEU A 119 -7.94 -10.67 -2.13
N GLN A 120 -8.89 -11.16 -2.96
CA GLN A 120 -10.11 -11.78 -2.48
C GLN A 120 -9.82 -12.96 -1.56
N ARG A 121 -8.87 -13.82 -1.94
CA ARG A 121 -8.45 -14.95 -1.10
C ARG A 121 -7.84 -14.47 0.22
N LEU A 122 -6.88 -13.56 0.17
CA LEU A 122 -6.17 -13.07 1.37
C LEU A 122 -7.11 -12.37 2.36
N VAL A 123 -8.06 -11.56 1.84
CA VAL A 123 -9.05 -10.89 2.71
C VAL A 123 -10.01 -11.92 3.33
N ASN A 124 -10.47 -12.91 2.57
CA ASN A 124 -11.34 -13.97 3.12
C ASN A 124 -10.63 -14.78 4.19
N ASP A 125 -9.37 -15.15 3.96
CA ASP A 125 -8.54 -15.88 4.93
C ASP A 125 -8.34 -15.04 6.21
N ALA A 126 -7.99 -13.76 6.06
CA ALA A 126 -7.80 -12.83 7.17
C ALA A 126 -9.08 -12.69 8.01
N VAL A 127 -10.22 -12.54 7.36
CA VAL A 127 -11.53 -12.45 8.04
C VAL A 127 -11.85 -13.73 8.80
N SER A 128 -11.61 -14.91 8.22
CA SER A 128 -11.88 -16.19 8.87
C SER A 128 -11.02 -16.41 10.12
N MET A 129 -9.84 -15.77 10.18
CA MET A 129 -8.90 -15.83 11.30
C MET A 129 -9.03 -14.66 12.28
N ASN A 130 -10.02 -13.77 12.10
CA ASN A 130 -10.19 -12.52 12.85
C ASN A 130 -8.95 -11.62 12.82
N HIS A 131 -8.25 -11.59 11.68
CA HIS A 131 -7.14 -10.70 11.44
C HIS A 131 -7.64 -9.29 11.09
N GLU A 132 -6.99 -8.25 11.61
CA GLU A 132 -7.41 -6.86 11.46
C GLU A 132 -6.41 -6.00 10.67
N SER A 133 -5.11 -6.32 10.76
CA SER A 133 -4.05 -5.55 10.12
C SER A 133 -3.70 -6.11 8.75
N PHE A 134 -3.91 -5.31 7.71
CA PHE A 134 -3.50 -5.67 6.35
C PHE A 134 -1.98 -5.85 6.25
N GLU A 135 -1.25 -4.95 6.88
CA GLU A 135 0.22 -4.90 6.83
C GLU A 135 0.85 -6.09 7.55
N ARG A 136 0.41 -6.36 8.78
CA ARG A 136 0.95 -7.45 9.61
C ARG A 136 0.40 -8.80 9.20
N ASP A 137 -0.93 -8.89 9.11
CA ASP A 137 -1.60 -10.18 9.01
C ASP A 137 -1.67 -10.68 7.56
N ILE A 138 -1.60 -9.78 6.57
CA ILE A 138 -1.61 -10.17 5.15
C ILE A 138 -0.21 -10.06 4.55
N ILE A 139 0.49 -8.93 4.68
CA ILE A 139 1.80 -8.75 4.03
C ILE A 139 2.88 -9.49 4.81
N GLN A 140 3.13 -9.10 6.06
CA GLN A 140 4.24 -9.64 6.86
C GLN A 140 4.13 -11.16 7.04
N SER A 141 2.95 -11.70 7.34
CA SER A 141 2.74 -13.13 7.58
C SER A 141 2.90 -14.01 6.34
N ASN A 142 2.88 -13.42 5.15
CA ASN A 142 2.99 -14.16 3.89
C ASN A 142 4.30 -13.92 3.12
N VAL A 143 5.29 -13.24 3.72
CA VAL A 143 6.59 -12.94 3.07
C VAL A 143 7.28 -14.20 2.54
N GLU A 144 7.23 -15.30 3.29
CA GLU A 144 7.85 -16.56 2.88
C GLU A 144 7.02 -17.32 1.84
N LYS A 145 5.69 -17.17 1.85
CA LYS A 145 4.76 -17.93 1.02
C LYS A 145 4.49 -17.30 -0.34
N LEU A 146 4.52 -15.97 -0.40
CA LEU A 146 4.24 -15.18 -1.60
C LEU A 146 5.53 -14.57 -2.15
N ARG A 147 5.52 -14.35 -3.44
CA ARG A 147 6.57 -13.61 -4.14
C ARG A 147 6.27 -12.13 -4.04
N ILE A 148 6.76 -11.51 -2.96
CA ILE A 148 6.59 -10.08 -2.70
C ILE A 148 7.85 -9.36 -3.14
N TYR A 149 7.72 -8.40 -4.03
CA TYR A 149 8.82 -7.60 -4.57
C TYR A 149 8.67 -6.13 -4.26
N GLY A 150 9.80 -5.45 -4.09
CA GLY A 150 9.86 -4.01 -3.94
C GLY A 150 10.10 -3.31 -5.28
N PHE A 151 9.34 -2.26 -5.54
CA PHE A 151 9.57 -1.33 -6.64
C PHE A 151 9.97 0.03 -6.07
N GLU A 152 11.15 0.51 -6.40
CA GLU A 152 11.68 1.76 -5.84
C GLU A 152 11.06 3.00 -6.50
N ALA A 153 10.47 3.88 -5.71
CA ALA A 153 10.00 5.19 -6.16
C ALA A 153 11.19 6.14 -6.33
N LYS A 154 11.78 6.16 -7.53
CA LYS A 154 12.94 7.00 -7.86
C LYS A 154 12.59 8.46 -8.09
N GLY A 155 11.36 8.73 -8.49
CA GLY A 155 10.87 10.06 -8.79
C GLY A 155 10.54 10.89 -7.53
N PHE A 156 9.92 12.05 -7.78
CA PHE A 156 9.39 12.88 -6.72
C PHE A 156 8.37 12.11 -5.88
N SER A 157 8.53 12.15 -4.57
CA SER A 157 7.59 11.53 -3.65
C SER A 157 7.63 12.20 -2.29
N LEU A 158 6.45 12.41 -1.73
CA LEU A 158 6.22 12.99 -0.42
C LEU A 158 5.09 12.25 0.29
N THR A 159 5.20 12.15 1.60
CA THR A 159 4.11 11.68 2.46
C THR A 159 3.63 12.84 3.31
N VAL A 160 2.32 13.11 3.28
CA VAL A 160 1.68 14.13 4.11
C VAL A 160 1.30 13.49 5.43
N ASP A 161 2.05 13.78 6.48
CA ASP A 161 1.86 13.26 7.85
C ASP A 161 1.64 14.37 8.90
N SER A 162 1.76 15.64 8.48
CA SER A 162 1.64 16.80 9.35
C SER A 162 1.23 18.05 8.55
N MET A 163 0.84 19.12 9.23
CA MET A 163 0.58 20.41 8.59
C MET A 163 1.84 20.99 7.94
N GLN A 164 3.02 20.73 8.51
CA GLN A 164 4.28 21.16 7.93
C GLN A 164 4.55 20.41 6.61
N SER A 165 4.43 19.08 6.60
CA SER A 165 4.63 18.29 5.38
C SER A 165 3.58 18.62 4.30
N TYR A 166 2.35 18.98 4.70
CA TYR A 166 1.34 19.47 3.76
C TYR A 166 1.77 20.80 3.11
N PHE A 167 2.25 21.76 3.90
CA PHE A 167 2.77 23.03 3.38
C PHE A 167 3.97 22.80 2.45
N ASP A 168 4.94 21.99 2.89
CA ASP A 168 6.14 21.67 2.13
C ASP A 168 5.79 20.97 0.80
N ALA A 169 4.81 20.07 0.82
CA ALA A 169 4.30 19.41 -0.38
C ALA A 169 3.73 20.42 -1.38
N ASN A 170 2.90 21.37 -0.92
CA ASN A 170 2.34 22.39 -1.80
C ASN A 170 3.45 23.28 -2.41
N MET A 171 4.45 23.67 -1.60
CA MET A 171 5.56 24.47 -2.10
C MET A 171 6.42 23.73 -3.13
N GLN A 172 6.69 22.44 -2.91
CA GLN A 172 7.47 21.62 -3.83
C GLN A 172 6.74 21.32 -5.14
N LEU A 173 5.40 21.21 -5.10
CA LEU A 173 4.57 21.01 -6.29
C LEU A 173 4.45 22.27 -7.16
N LEU A 174 4.91 23.44 -6.69
CA LEU A 174 5.05 24.64 -7.54
C LEU A 174 6.23 24.52 -8.53
N ASP A 175 7.17 23.63 -8.26
CA ASP A 175 8.25 23.33 -9.20
C ASP A 175 7.73 22.38 -10.30
N PRO A 176 7.73 22.82 -11.58
CA PRO A 176 7.24 22.00 -12.69
C PRO A 176 8.00 20.67 -12.86
N ASP A 177 9.25 20.58 -12.38
CA ASP A 177 10.06 19.36 -12.50
C ASP A 177 9.56 18.25 -11.57
N ASN A 178 8.84 18.59 -10.50
CA ASN A 178 8.23 17.63 -9.60
C ASN A 178 6.86 17.11 -10.09
N CYS A 179 6.28 17.72 -11.13
CA CYS A 179 4.95 17.39 -11.65
C CYS A 179 4.99 16.61 -12.98
N LYS A 180 6.16 16.18 -13.42
CA LYS A 180 6.35 15.49 -14.72
C LYS A 180 6.17 14.00 -14.58
#